data_994515a895ee1233a4808c730ea98952
#
_entry.id   994515a895ee1233a4808c730ea98952
#
_cell.length_a   1.000
_cell.length_b   1.000
_cell.length_c   1.000
_cell.angle_alpha   90.00
_cell.angle_beta   90.00
_cell.angle_gamma   90.00
#
_symmetry.space_group_name_H-M   'P 1'
#
loop_
_entity.id
_entity.type
_entity.pdbx_description
1 polymer ?
#
loop_
_entity_poly.entity_id
_entity_poly.type
_entity_poly.pdbx_seq_one_letter_code
_entity_poly.pdbx_strand_id
1 'polypeptide(L)'
;MSHFSDKAKTMLTRKDKQRIIAKFRTHNNDTGSPQVQIAILTEEIKQLTEHLKNHKHDHSSRRGLLKKVGERRRLLKYLQKEDEKSFKDLTARLKLKIAKRMQEEEDERIRIEEELNKKDEIKVEEEETVEPAKEDEE
;
A
#
# COMPACT_ATOMS: atom_id res chain seq x y z
N MET A 1 -30.20 -11.06 -24.43
CA MET A 1 -30.42 -11.96 -23.29
C MET A 1 -29.28 -12.13 -22.33
N SER A 2 -28.12 -11.59 -22.57
CA SER A 2 -26.93 -11.80 -21.74
C SER A 2 -26.48 -10.59 -20.91
N HIS A 3 -27.22 -9.49 -20.94
CA HIS A 3 -26.83 -8.26 -20.23
C HIS A 3 -26.94 -8.34 -18.71
N PHE A 4 -27.72 -9.24 -18.16
CA PHE A 4 -27.82 -9.43 -16.71
C PHE A 4 -26.73 -10.31 -16.12
N SER A 5 -26.12 -11.20 -16.91
CA SER A 5 -25.07 -12.09 -16.41
C SER A 5 -23.71 -11.41 -16.28
N ASP A 6 -23.43 -10.39 -17.09
CA ASP A 6 -22.14 -9.70 -17.08
C ASP A 6 -21.97 -8.74 -15.89
N LYS A 7 -23.08 -8.09 -15.45
CA LYS A 7 -23.05 -7.28 -14.23
C LYS A 7 -22.82 -8.10 -12.96
N ALA A 8 -23.33 -9.33 -12.94
CA ALA A 8 -23.14 -10.23 -11.80
C ALA A 8 -21.71 -10.75 -11.67
N LYS A 9 -20.95 -10.78 -12.77
CA LYS A 9 -19.53 -11.21 -12.77
C LYS A 9 -18.56 -10.14 -12.29
N THR A 10 -18.95 -8.88 -12.27
CA THR A 10 -18.05 -7.77 -11.85
C THR A 10 -18.12 -7.49 -10.35
N MET A 11 -19.07 -8.08 -9.65
CA MET A 11 -19.19 -7.97 -8.19
C MET A 11 -18.87 -9.31 -7.53
N LEU A 12 -18.09 -9.27 -6.47
CA LEU A 12 -17.85 -10.44 -5.64
C LEU A 12 -19.15 -10.92 -5.02
N THR A 13 -19.41 -12.21 -5.13
CA THR A 13 -20.54 -12.84 -4.45
C THR A 13 -20.26 -12.88 -2.95
N ARG A 14 -21.34 -12.99 -2.15
CA ARG A 14 -21.21 -13.15 -0.70
C ARG A 14 -20.34 -14.35 -0.31
N LYS A 15 -20.44 -15.45 -1.05
CA LYS A 15 -19.62 -16.65 -0.84
C LYS A 15 -18.14 -16.38 -1.11
N ASP A 16 -17.82 -15.63 -2.17
CA ASP A 16 -16.45 -15.26 -2.51
C ASP A 16 -15.83 -14.37 -1.44
N LYS A 17 -16.55 -13.38 -0.95
CA LYS A 17 -16.13 -12.53 0.16
C LYS A 17 -15.86 -13.33 1.42
N GLN A 18 -16.75 -14.24 1.79
CA GLN A 18 -16.57 -15.09 2.96
C GLN A 18 -15.36 -16.00 2.84
N ARG A 19 -15.09 -16.53 1.64
CA ARG A 19 -13.91 -17.34 1.37
C ARG A 19 -12.62 -16.55 1.53
N ILE A 20 -12.59 -15.32 1.03
CA ILE A 20 -11.44 -14.42 1.16
C ILE A 20 -11.23 -14.03 2.62
N ILE A 21 -12.29 -13.69 3.34
CA ILE A 21 -12.22 -13.37 4.77
C ILE A 21 -11.67 -14.55 5.56
N ALA A 22 -12.15 -15.77 5.32
CA ALA A 22 -11.68 -16.97 5.99
C ALA A 22 -10.19 -17.25 5.72
N LYS A 23 -9.70 -16.94 4.53
CA LYS A 23 -8.32 -17.17 4.12
C LYS A 23 -7.34 -16.13 4.70
N PHE A 24 -7.75 -14.89 4.86
CA PHE A 24 -6.87 -13.77 5.23
C PHE A 24 -7.15 -13.18 6.62
N ARG A 25 -8.16 -13.66 7.34
CA ARG A 25 -8.47 -13.19 8.69
C ARG A 25 -7.28 -13.40 9.64
N THR A 26 -7.11 -12.47 10.55
CA THR A 26 -6.09 -12.54 11.60
C THR A 26 -6.58 -13.27 12.86
N HIS A 27 -7.89 -13.30 13.08
CA HIS A 27 -8.55 -14.00 14.18
C HIS A 27 -9.96 -14.46 13.74
N ASN A 28 -10.61 -15.27 14.57
CA ASN A 28 -11.89 -15.91 14.18
C ASN A 28 -13.03 -14.95 13.87
N ASN A 29 -13.07 -13.76 14.48
CA ASN A 29 -14.11 -12.75 14.28
C ASN A 29 -13.64 -11.60 13.39
N ASP A 30 -12.50 -11.74 12.72
CA ASP A 30 -11.97 -10.70 11.85
C ASP A 30 -12.71 -10.68 10.52
N THR A 31 -13.44 -9.60 10.27
CA THR A 31 -14.14 -9.33 9.03
C THR A 31 -13.72 -8.02 8.37
N GLY A 32 -12.91 -7.21 9.04
CA GLY A 32 -12.58 -5.85 8.62
C GLY A 32 -11.14 -5.41 8.86
N SER A 33 -10.22 -6.33 9.14
CA SER A 33 -8.79 -5.96 9.26
C SER A 33 -8.24 -5.44 7.95
N PRO A 34 -7.16 -4.63 7.97
CA PRO A 34 -6.51 -4.16 6.74
C PRO A 34 -6.11 -5.31 5.80
N GLN A 35 -5.66 -6.45 6.33
CA GLN A 35 -5.31 -7.63 5.55
C GLN A 35 -6.50 -8.18 4.75
N VAL A 36 -7.65 -8.31 5.40
CA VAL A 36 -8.89 -8.77 4.78
C VAL A 36 -9.38 -7.77 3.73
N GLN A 37 -9.39 -6.49 4.06
CA GLN A 37 -9.81 -5.44 3.13
C GLN A 37 -8.95 -5.38 1.88
N ILE A 38 -7.63 -5.47 2.03
CA ILE A 38 -6.69 -5.50 0.90
C ILE A 38 -6.93 -6.72 0.01
N ALA A 39 -7.18 -7.88 0.60
CA ALA A 39 -7.47 -9.11 -0.14
C ALA A 39 -8.77 -9.00 -0.95
N ILE A 40 -9.83 -8.46 -0.35
CA ILE A 40 -11.11 -8.22 -1.04
C ILE A 40 -10.94 -7.23 -2.19
N LEU A 41 -10.26 -6.10 -1.95
CA LEU A 41 -10.00 -5.09 -2.98
C LEU A 41 -9.17 -5.66 -4.12
N THR A 42 -8.20 -6.51 -3.84
CA THR A 42 -7.37 -7.15 -4.87
C THR A 42 -8.21 -8.02 -5.80
N GLU A 43 -9.15 -8.78 -5.27
CA GLU A 43 -10.04 -9.60 -6.08
C GLU A 43 -11.05 -8.76 -6.88
N GLU A 44 -11.60 -7.71 -6.27
CA GLU A 44 -12.49 -6.77 -6.96
C GLU A 44 -11.77 -6.03 -8.10
N ILE A 45 -10.54 -5.60 -7.88
CA ILE A 45 -9.69 -4.96 -8.91
C ILE A 45 -9.42 -5.92 -10.06
N LYS A 46 -9.12 -7.17 -9.77
CA LYS A 46 -8.91 -8.20 -10.77
C LYS A 46 -10.13 -8.43 -11.65
N GLN A 47 -11.31 -8.53 -11.04
CA GLN A 47 -12.57 -8.70 -11.77
C GLN A 47 -12.91 -7.46 -12.63
N LEU A 48 -12.75 -6.26 -12.10
CA LEU A 48 -12.97 -5.02 -12.86
C LEU A 48 -11.98 -4.85 -14.00
N THR A 49 -10.72 -5.21 -13.80
CA THR A 49 -9.69 -5.17 -14.85
C THR A 49 -10.07 -6.11 -16.01
N GLU A 50 -10.53 -7.29 -15.70
CA GLU A 50 -10.97 -8.25 -16.71
C GLU A 50 -12.24 -7.79 -17.42
N HIS A 51 -13.19 -7.21 -16.69
CA HIS A 51 -14.37 -6.61 -17.27
C HIS A 51 -14.01 -5.49 -18.26
N LEU A 52 -13.08 -4.62 -17.92
CA LEU A 52 -12.64 -3.50 -18.78
C LEU A 52 -11.87 -3.94 -20.03
N LYS A 53 -11.25 -5.11 -20.03
CA LYS A 53 -10.66 -5.68 -21.25
C LYS A 53 -11.70 -5.96 -22.31
N ASN A 54 -12.90 -6.38 -21.91
CA ASN A 54 -14.01 -6.68 -22.81
C ASN A 54 -14.94 -5.47 -23.05
N HIS A 55 -14.95 -4.50 -22.13
CA HIS A 55 -15.81 -3.32 -22.15
C HIS A 55 -14.99 -2.05 -21.97
N LYS A 56 -14.21 -1.68 -22.98
CA LYS A 56 -13.25 -0.55 -22.92
C LYS A 56 -13.90 0.82 -22.70
N HIS A 57 -15.17 0.97 -23.04
CA HIS A 57 -15.91 2.23 -22.96
C HIS A 57 -16.77 2.37 -21.70
N ASP A 58 -16.68 1.42 -20.78
CA ASP A 58 -17.34 1.50 -19.50
C ASP A 58 -16.58 2.44 -18.54
N HIS A 59 -16.85 3.73 -18.67
CA HIS A 59 -16.19 4.77 -17.87
C HIS A 59 -16.54 4.71 -16.39
N SER A 60 -17.74 4.27 -16.06
CA SER A 60 -18.18 4.09 -14.68
C SER A 60 -17.34 3.01 -13.96
N SER A 61 -17.16 1.87 -14.60
CA SER A 61 -16.33 0.78 -14.05
C SER A 61 -14.86 1.17 -13.95
N ARG A 62 -14.35 1.94 -14.91
CA ARG A 62 -12.97 2.47 -14.87
C ARG A 62 -12.77 3.40 -13.68
N ARG A 63 -13.71 4.29 -13.42
CA ARG A 63 -13.69 5.18 -12.26
C ARG A 63 -13.72 4.39 -10.95
N GLY A 64 -14.57 3.39 -10.84
CA GLY A 64 -14.63 2.48 -9.71
C GLY A 64 -13.33 1.71 -9.50
N LEU A 65 -12.69 1.24 -10.58
CA LEU A 65 -11.40 0.57 -10.52
C LEU A 65 -10.29 1.48 -9.95
N LEU A 66 -10.19 2.70 -10.45
CA LEU A 66 -9.19 3.67 -9.97
C LEU A 66 -9.40 4.00 -8.49
N LYS A 67 -10.65 4.14 -8.05
CA LYS A 67 -10.99 4.36 -6.65
C LYS A 67 -10.52 3.19 -5.77
N LYS A 68 -10.79 1.95 -6.18
CA LYS A 68 -10.37 0.75 -5.45
C LYS A 68 -8.86 0.57 -5.39
N VAL A 69 -8.16 0.87 -6.47
CA VAL A 69 -6.69 0.89 -6.51
C VAL A 69 -6.12 1.90 -5.52
N GLY A 70 -6.69 3.11 -5.46
CA GLY A 70 -6.31 4.13 -4.49
C GLY A 70 -6.57 3.72 -3.04
N GLU A 71 -7.71 3.11 -2.75
CA GLU A 71 -8.04 2.59 -1.42
C GLU A 71 -7.07 1.48 -0.99
N ARG A 72 -6.79 0.53 -1.89
CA ARG A 72 -5.82 -0.54 -1.62
C ARG A 72 -4.43 0.00 -1.31
N ARG A 73 -3.96 0.98 -2.07
CA ARG A 73 -2.67 1.62 -1.84
C ARG A 73 -2.59 2.29 -0.47
N ARG A 74 -3.63 2.98 -0.04
CA ARG A 74 -3.69 3.60 1.28
C ARG A 74 -3.64 2.57 2.40
N LEU A 75 -4.39 1.48 2.28
CA LEU A 75 -4.37 0.39 3.24
C LEU A 75 -3.02 -0.32 3.29
N LEU A 76 -2.37 -0.52 2.15
CA LEU A 76 -1.03 -1.10 2.09
C LEU A 76 0.01 -0.20 2.77
N LYS A 77 -0.04 1.10 2.55
CA LYS A 77 0.84 2.05 3.26
C LYS A 77 0.61 2.03 4.77
N TYR A 78 -0.64 1.99 5.19
CA TYR A 78 -0.99 1.88 6.60
C TYR A 78 -0.41 0.61 7.21
N LEU A 79 -0.62 -0.54 6.57
CA LEU A 79 -0.12 -1.82 7.04
C LEU A 79 1.41 -1.87 7.07
N GLN A 80 2.07 -1.30 6.08
CA GLN A 80 3.53 -1.21 6.03
C GLN A 80 4.11 -0.46 7.23
N LYS A 81 3.44 0.61 7.67
CA LYS A 81 3.87 1.39 8.84
C LYS A 81 3.57 0.68 10.16
N GLU A 82 2.41 0.04 10.27
CA GLU A 82 1.95 -0.56 11.51
C GLU A 82 2.53 -1.96 11.74
N ASP A 83 2.65 -2.76 10.70
CA ASP A 83 3.16 -4.13 10.78
C ASP A 83 3.82 -4.53 9.45
N GLU A 84 5.11 -4.27 9.35
CA GLU A 84 5.90 -4.55 8.16
C GLU A 84 5.95 -6.05 7.82
N LYS A 85 5.98 -6.91 8.83
CA LYS A 85 5.99 -8.36 8.64
C LYS A 85 4.69 -8.86 8.01
N SER A 86 3.56 -8.43 8.53
CA SER A 86 2.24 -8.73 7.95
C SER A 86 2.10 -8.17 6.53
N PHE A 87 2.65 -6.98 6.28
CA PHE A 87 2.70 -6.39 4.95
C PHE A 87 3.48 -7.26 3.96
N LYS A 88 4.66 -7.71 4.32
CA LYS A 88 5.49 -8.59 3.48
C LYS A 88 4.81 -9.94 3.20
N ASP A 89 4.25 -10.56 4.23
CA ASP A 89 3.54 -11.83 4.09
C ASP A 89 2.31 -11.71 3.19
N LEU A 90 1.51 -10.67 3.39
CA LEU A 90 0.31 -10.43 2.60
C LEU A 90 0.63 -10.15 1.13
N THR A 91 1.61 -9.31 0.86
CA THR A 91 2.03 -8.96 -0.49
C THR A 91 2.63 -10.14 -1.24
N ALA A 92 3.35 -11.01 -0.56
CA ALA A 92 3.86 -12.25 -1.11
C ALA A 92 2.71 -13.22 -1.46
N ARG A 93 1.71 -13.35 -0.58
CA ARG A 93 0.53 -14.20 -0.82
C ARG A 93 -0.33 -13.71 -1.98
N LEU A 94 -0.50 -12.40 -2.10
CA LEU A 94 -1.29 -11.77 -3.18
C LEU A 94 -0.48 -11.51 -4.45
N LYS A 95 0.84 -11.72 -4.43
CA LYS A 95 1.76 -11.48 -5.56
C LYS A 95 1.59 -10.08 -6.15
N LEU A 96 1.53 -9.06 -5.31
CA LEU A 96 1.32 -7.68 -5.73
C LEU A 96 2.63 -7.04 -6.22
N LYS A 97 2.67 -6.66 -7.48
CA LYS A 97 3.81 -5.93 -8.07
C LYS A 97 4.00 -4.55 -7.46
N ILE A 98 2.90 -3.89 -7.10
CA ILE A 98 2.95 -2.56 -6.49
C ILE A 98 3.67 -2.57 -5.13
N ALA A 99 3.60 -3.68 -4.42
CA ALA A 99 4.25 -3.82 -3.12
C ALA A 99 5.78 -3.71 -3.22
N LYS A 100 6.35 -4.25 -4.28
CA LYS A 100 7.80 -4.13 -4.53
C LYS A 100 8.20 -2.67 -4.72
N ARG A 101 7.45 -1.92 -5.51
CA ARG A 101 7.70 -0.49 -5.70
C ARG A 101 7.55 0.31 -4.42
N MET A 102 6.52 0.02 -3.62
CA MET A 102 6.31 0.67 -2.33
C MET A 102 7.46 0.39 -1.36
N GLN A 103 7.98 -0.83 -1.36
CA GLN A 103 9.12 -1.21 -0.56
C GLN A 103 10.38 -0.45 -1.00
N GLU A 104 10.64 -0.40 -2.30
CA GLU A 104 11.78 0.33 -2.88
C GLU A 104 11.70 1.83 -2.57
N GLU A 105 10.51 2.44 -2.71
CA GLU A 105 10.26 3.85 -2.38
C GLU A 105 10.50 4.13 -0.88
N GLU A 106 10.10 3.24 -0.01
CA GLU A 106 10.30 3.39 1.44
C GLU A 106 11.76 3.21 1.83
N ASP A 107 12.45 2.22 1.27
CA ASP A 107 13.88 2.00 1.49
C ASP A 107 14.70 3.20 1.01
N GLU A 108 14.33 3.79 -0.12
CA GLU A 108 14.97 4.99 -0.64
C GLU A 108 14.71 6.20 0.28
N ARG A 109 13.50 6.38 0.78
CA ARG A 109 13.18 7.44 1.75
C ARG A 109 14.02 7.31 3.01
N ILE A 110 14.13 6.10 3.55
CA ILE A 110 14.96 5.82 4.75
C ILE A 110 16.42 6.17 4.48
N ARG A 111 16.96 5.79 3.33
CA ARG A 111 18.34 6.15 2.96
C ARG A 111 18.55 7.66 2.89
N ILE A 112 17.64 8.39 2.27
CA ILE A 112 17.71 9.85 2.16
C ILE A 112 17.65 10.48 3.54
N GLU A 113 16.76 10.02 4.40
CA GLU A 113 16.63 10.52 5.77
C GLU A 113 17.89 10.25 6.59
N GLU A 114 18.47 9.06 6.50
CA GLU A 114 19.75 8.73 7.15
C GLU A 114 20.90 9.59 6.65
N GLU A 115 20.97 9.85 5.34
CA GLU A 115 22.00 10.74 4.77
C GLU A 115 21.84 12.18 5.23
N LEU A 116 20.61 12.68 5.31
CA LEU A 116 20.33 14.02 5.81
C LEU A 116 20.71 14.15 7.28
N ASN A 117 20.35 13.16 8.10
CA ASN A 117 20.70 13.15 9.52
C ASN A 117 22.21 13.13 9.73
N LYS A 118 22.95 12.34 8.96
CA LYS A 118 24.42 12.32 8.99
C LYS A 118 25.04 13.68 8.62
N LYS A 119 24.48 14.37 7.61
CA LYS A 119 24.94 15.68 7.20
C LYS A 119 24.66 16.73 8.28
N ASP A 120 23.55 16.65 8.95
CA ASP A 120 23.20 17.55 10.04
C ASP A 120 24.09 17.31 11.27
N GLU A 121 24.40 16.06 11.60
CA GLU A 121 25.35 15.70 12.66
C GLU A 121 26.75 16.22 12.35
N ILE A 122 27.22 16.06 11.11
CA ILE A 122 28.53 16.58 10.67
C ILE A 122 28.59 18.12 10.79
N LYS A 123 27.51 18.81 10.39
CA LYS A 123 27.41 20.28 10.52
C LYS A 123 27.46 20.72 11.97
N VAL A 124 26.76 20.04 12.86
CA VAL A 124 26.77 20.34 14.31
C VAL A 124 28.18 20.12 14.88
N GLU A 125 28.86 19.05 14.50
CA GLU A 125 30.26 18.81 14.93
C GLU A 125 31.24 19.87 14.37
N GLU A 126 31.06 20.28 13.11
CA GLU A 126 31.88 21.35 12.52
C GLU A 126 31.62 22.71 13.20
N GLU A 127 30.38 23.03 13.54
CA GLU A 127 30.04 24.26 14.26
C GLU A 127 30.56 24.25 15.70
N GLU A 128 30.58 23.09 16.37
CA GLU A 128 31.13 22.95 17.72
C GLU A 128 32.67 23.04 17.71
N THR A 129 33.36 22.60 16.65
CA THR A 129 34.79 22.68 16.50
C THR A 129 35.29 24.06 16.06
N VAL A 130 34.40 24.92 15.54
CA VAL A 130 34.66 26.30 15.10
C VAL A 130 34.10 27.30 16.14
N GLU A 131 34.17 27.02 17.43
CA GLU A 131 34.03 28.08 18.41
C GLU A 131 35.21 29.05 18.23
N PRO A 132 34.92 30.33 17.92
CA PRO A 132 35.96 31.32 17.84
C PRO A 132 36.63 31.41 19.21
N ALA A 133 37.91 31.18 19.23
CA ALA A 133 38.73 31.56 20.38
C ALA A 133 38.35 32.99 20.73
N LYS A 134 37.73 33.19 21.89
CA LYS A 134 37.53 34.54 22.41
C LYS A 134 38.92 35.11 22.55
N GLU A 135 39.24 35.98 21.66
CA GLU A 135 40.38 36.86 21.87
C GLU A 135 40.10 37.66 23.12
N ASP A 136 40.78 37.35 24.18
CA ASP A 136 40.87 38.21 25.31
C ASP A 136 41.68 39.42 24.84
N GLU A 137 41.00 40.41 24.30
CA GLU A 137 41.57 41.74 24.14
C GLU A 137 41.49 42.43 25.49
N GLU A 138 42.65 42.56 26.10
CA GLU A 138 42.84 43.61 27.08
C GLU A 138 42.81 44.98 26.42
#